data_cb35d140a5a2f12ade7f62dd56e264b0
#
_entry.id   cb35d140a5a2f12ade7f62dd56e264b0
#
_cell.length_a   1.000
_cell.length_b   1.000
_cell.length_c   1.000
_cell.angle_alpha   90.00
_cell.angle_beta   90.00
_cell.angle_gamma   90.00
#
_symmetry.space_group_name_H-M   'P 1'
#
loop_
_entity.id
_entity.type
_entity.pdbx_description
1 polymer ?
#
loop_
_entity_poly.entity_id
_entity_poly.type
_entity_poly.pdbx_seq_one_letter_code
_entity_poly.pdbx_strand_id
1 'polypeptide(L)'
;MQNYEWKSDFSPLIHAFLAQYRLAGFKFERQERILQHFDHFCSMQGYAGPELKKYVLEEFIYDKREQKSTHYAKEVVMLQFADFLIKRGYSAYRIGHRYPIPRSKYIPHIYTAEEKQRFFYAVDHNPATRLSYRNDVDPELFRFLCCTGARLSEALSLKKEDYDADNGTVFIRGAKNNRDRIIPLSVSLNNRLNKYVKRFLTELPDEEYLFPSIAGGKMDKSTAYLHFRDYLLMADIPHDNKGPRIHDFRHGLAVENLRRWAKEGAYMGNKLPYLSAYMGHTDFRATQYYLRLTAEIYPEMVEVMEKACFDIIPEGGFEENEEN
;
A
#
# COMPACT_ATOMS: atom_id res chain seq x y z
N MET A 1 -17.21 -6.67 -8.48
CA MET A 1 -17.07 -5.40 -9.22
C MET A 1 -18.27 -5.29 -10.13
N GLN A 2 -19.05 -4.21 -10.06
CA GLN A 2 -20.07 -3.95 -11.06
C GLN A 2 -19.37 -3.86 -12.42
N ASN A 3 -19.89 -4.58 -13.42
CA ASN A 3 -19.39 -4.49 -14.78
C ASN A 3 -19.59 -3.05 -15.28
N TYR A 4 -18.50 -2.29 -15.44
CA TYR A 4 -18.56 -0.95 -16.01
C TYR A 4 -18.95 -1.09 -17.50
N GLU A 5 -20.00 -0.36 -17.89
CA GLU A 5 -20.46 -0.31 -19.27
C GLU A 5 -19.73 0.83 -20.00
N TRP A 6 -18.88 0.47 -20.94
CA TRP A 6 -18.10 1.41 -21.75
C TRP A 6 -19.00 2.03 -22.83
N LYS A 7 -18.91 3.34 -23.04
CA LYS A 7 -19.90 4.10 -23.83
C LYS A 7 -19.31 5.00 -24.90
N SER A 8 -18.03 5.38 -24.80
CA SER A 8 -17.40 6.29 -25.76
C SER A 8 -16.88 5.54 -27.00
N ASP A 9 -16.62 6.28 -28.07
CA ASP A 9 -15.98 5.75 -29.28
C ASP A 9 -14.55 5.25 -29.04
N PHE A 10 -13.94 5.63 -27.91
CA PHE A 10 -12.65 5.10 -27.49
C PHE A 10 -12.73 3.70 -26.88
N SER A 11 -13.90 3.21 -26.52
CA SER A 11 -14.11 1.94 -25.82
C SER A 11 -13.38 0.75 -26.46
N PRO A 12 -13.47 0.47 -27.77
CA PRO A 12 -12.75 -0.65 -28.37
C PRO A 12 -11.23 -0.53 -28.25
N LEU A 13 -10.71 0.70 -28.37
CA LEU A 13 -9.27 0.98 -28.27
C LEU A 13 -8.77 0.89 -26.83
N ILE A 14 -9.59 1.31 -25.86
CA ILE A 14 -9.29 1.14 -24.43
C ILE A 14 -9.23 -0.35 -24.07
N HIS A 15 -10.18 -1.15 -24.55
CA HIS A 15 -10.14 -2.59 -24.35
C HIS A 15 -8.87 -3.24 -24.93
N ALA A 16 -8.50 -2.87 -26.15
CA ALA A 16 -7.28 -3.37 -26.78
C ALA A 16 -6.01 -2.94 -26.02
N PHE A 17 -5.98 -1.71 -25.52
CA PHE A 17 -4.90 -1.21 -24.69
C PHE A 17 -4.77 -1.98 -23.36
N LEU A 18 -5.87 -2.15 -22.64
CA LEU A 18 -5.89 -2.91 -21.39
C LEU A 18 -5.50 -4.38 -21.59
N ALA A 19 -6.01 -5.00 -22.66
CA ALA A 19 -5.68 -6.38 -23.00
C ALA A 19 -4.17 -6.56 -23.28
N GLN A 20 -3.55 -5.63 -24.00
CA GLN A 20 -2.10 -5.67 -24.28
C GLN A 20 -1.28 -5.67 -22.99
N TYR A 21 -1.60 -4.79 -22.03
CA TYR A 21 -0.87 -4.73 -20.76
C TYR A 21 -1.14 -5.93 -19.85
N ARG A 22 -2.36 -6.47 -19.88
CA ARG A 22 -2.72 -7.68 -19.12
C ARG A 22 -2.00 -8.91 -19.65
N LEU A 23 -1.87 -9.05 -20.97
CA LEU A 23 -1.08 -10.10 -21.61
C LEU A 23 0.41 -10.01 -21.23
N ALA A 24 0.93 -8.80 -20.99
CA ALA A 24 2.29 -8.58 -20.47
C ALA A 24 2.41 -8.80 -18.93
N GLY A 25 1.37 -9.30 -18.26
CA GLY A 25 1.37 -9.64 -16.83
C GLY A 25 1.07 -8.49 -15.88
N PHE A 26 0.69 -7.31 -16.37
CA PHE A 26 0.31 -6.18 -15.52
C PHE A 26 -1.16 -6.26 -15.11
N LYS A 27 -1.49 -6.07 -13.83
CA LYS A 27 -2.88 -6.00 -13.32
C LYS A 27 -3.66 -4.80 -13.89
N PHE A 28 -3.02 -3.67 -14.02
CA PHE A 28 -3.48 -2.42 -14.64
C PHE A 28 -4.82 -1.86 -14.10
N GLU A 29 -5.22 -2.25 -12.88
CA GLU A 29 -6.51 -1.90 -12.26
C GLU A 29 -6.69 -0.38 -12.02
N ARG A 30 -5.61 0.31 -11.60
CA ARG A 30 -5.67 1.76 -11.39
C ARG A 30 -5.81 2.51 -12.72
N GLN A 31 -5.09 2.06 -13.73
CA GLN A 31 -5.13 2.63 -15.06
C GLN A 31 -6.50 2.43 -15.70
N GLU A 32 -7.07 1.24 -15.54
CA GLU A 32 -8.42 0.94 -15.98
C GLU A 32 -9.45 1.89 -15.37
N ARG A 33 -9.40 2.17 -14.07
CA ARG A 33 -10.32 3.15 -13.44
C ARG A 33 -10.17 4.55 -14.04
N ILE A 34 -8.95 4.99 -14.31
CA ILE A 34 -8.72 6.30 -14.96
C ILE A 34 -9.32 6.29 -16.38
N LEU A 35 -9.17 5.19 -17.11
CA LEU A 35 -9.75 5.06 -18.45
C LEU A 35 -11.28 4.94 -18.43
N GLN A 36 -11.88 4.31 -17.39
CA GLN A 36 -13.33 4.33 -17.17
C GLN A 36 -13.85 5.76 -16.94
N HIS A 37 -13.12 6.56 -16.14
CA HIS A 37 -13.47 7.98 -15.97
C HIS A 37 -13.31 8.77 -17.26
N PHE A 38 -12.28 8.46 -18.07
CA PHE A 38 -12.09 9.08 -19.38
C PHE A 38 -13.21 8.71 -20.36
N ASP A 39 -13.58 7.45 -20.44
CA ASP A 39 -14.69 6.95 -21.25
C ASP A 39 -16.00 7.65 -20.89
N HIS A 40 -16.33 7.71 -19.59
CA HIS A 40 -17.49 8.41 -19.08
C HIS A 40 -17.47 9.90 -19.44
N PHE A 41 -16.32 10.55 -19.25
CA PHE A 41 -16.14 11.96 -19.60
C PHE A 41 -16.38 12.20 -21.09
N CYS A 42 -15.80 11.40 -21.98
CA CYS A 42 -15.99 11.52 -23.42
C CYS A 42 -17.46 11.30 -23.83
N SER A 43 -18.10 10.29 -23.24
CA SER A 43 -19.53 10.02 -23.49
C SER A 43 -20.42 11.16 -23.06
N MET A 44 -20.19 11.77 -21.89
CA MET A 44 -20.98 12.88 -21.37
C MET A 44 -20.79 14.18 -22.16
N GLN A 45 -19.58 14.42 -22.67
CA GLN A 45 -19.27 15.62 -23.46
C GLN A 45 -19.57 15.46 -24.97
N GLY A 46 -19.96 14.25 -25.41
CA GLY A 46 -20.23 13.96 -26.81
C GLY A 46 -18.99 14.02 -27.70
N TYR A 47 -17.82 13.72 -27.15
CA TYR A 47 -16.60 13.63 -27.96
C TYR A 47 -16.64 12.39 -28.86
N ALA A 48 -16.70 12.62 -30.18
CA ALA A 48 -16.76 11.57 -31.20
C ALA A 48 -15.39 11.23 -31.77
N GLY A 49 -15.23 9.96 -32.11
CA GLY A 49 -14.14 9.42 -32.87
C GLY A 49 -12.88 9.08 -32.06
N PRO A 50 -11.97 8.30 -32.65
CA PRO A 50 -10.76 7.83 -31.98
C PRO A 50 -9.61 8.83 -32.00
N GLU A 51 -9.80 10.06 -32.47
CA GLU A 51 -8.80 11.12 -32.46
C GLU A 51 -8.66 11.72 -31.08
N LEU A 52 -7.50 11.55 -30.45
CA LEU A 52 -7.24 12.06 -29.10
C LEU A 52 -6.70 13.51 -29.17
N LYS A 53 -7.58 14.49 -29.11
CA LYS A 53 -7.24 15.91 -29.27
C LYS A 53 -6.69 16.52 -27.98
N LYS A 54 -5.84 17.54 -28.11
CA LYS A 54 -5.21 18.25 -27.00
C LYS A 54 -6.25 18.77 -25.98
N TYR A 55 -7.27 19.48 -26.45
CA TYR A 55 -8.26 20.10 -25.58
C TYR A 55 -9.06 19.08 -24.78
N VAL A 56 -9.37 17.90 -25.38
CA VAL A 56 -10.05 16.80 -24.68
C VAL A 56 -9.21 16.29 -23.49
N LEU A 57 -7.90 16.12 -23.72
CA LEU A 57 -6.99 15.70 -22.66
C LEU A 57 -6.85 16.76 -21.57
N GLU A 58 -6.68 18.03 -21.96
CA GLU A 58 -6.52 19.12 -20.99
C GLU A 58 -7.75 19.28 -20.11
N GLU A 59 -8.95 19.19 -20.68
CA GLU A 59 -10.21 19.27 -19.93
C GLU A 59 -10.41 18.08 -19.00
N PHE A 60 -10.12 16.86 -19.45
CA PHE A 60 -10.20 15.66 -18.62
C PHE A 60 -9.18 15.63 -17.49
N ILE A 61 -7.92 16.02 -17.76
CA ILE A 61 -6.80 15.85 -16.82
C ILE A 61 -6.82 16.96 -15.77
N TYR A 62 -7.02 18.22 -16.19
CA TYR A 62 -6.82 19.38 -15.32
C TYR A 62 -8.11 19.94 -14.72
N ASP A 63 -9.01 19.04 -14.28
CA ASP A 63 -10.18 19.47 -13.51
C ASP A 63 -9.73 20.19 -12.23
N LYS A 64 -10.14 21.44 -12.08
CA LYS A 64 -9.77 22.31 -10.94
C LYS A 64 -10.16 21.76 -9.57
N ARG A 65 -11.12 20.82 -9.54
CA ARG A 65 -11.59 20.15 -8.31
C ARG A 65 -10.64 19.05 -7.84
N GLU A 66 -9.74 18.61 -8.70
CA GLU A 66 -8.81 17.50 -8.43
C GLU A 66 -7.44 17.99 -7.95
N GLN A 67 -6.76 17.13 -7.20
CA GLN A 67 -5.40 17.39 -6.72
C GLN A 67 -4.36 17.20 -7.82
N LYS A 68 -3.22 17.91 -7.73
CA LYS A 68 -2.09 17.78 -8.66
C LYS A 68 -1.57 16.33 -8.82
N SER A 69 -1.64 15.52 -7.74
CA SER A 69 -1.27 14.11 -7.78
C SER A 69 -2.22 13.26 -8.65
N THR A 70 -3.51 13.64 -8.71
CA THR A 70 -4.50 13.02 -9.59
C THR A 70 -4.24 13.43 -11.04
N HIS A 71 -3.98 14.70 -11.28
CA HIS A 71 -3.58 15.20 -12.61
C HIS A 71 -2.37 14.42 -13.14
N TYR A 72 -1.30 14.33 -12.36
CA TYR A 72 -0.12 13.56 -12.74
C TYR A 72 -0.42 12.10 -13.05
N ALA A 73 -1.27 11.45 -12.25
CA ALA A 73 -1.68 10.06 -12.51
C ALA A 73 -2.45 9.91 -13.83
N LYS A 74 -3.33 10.87 -14.13
CA LYS A 74 -4.06 10.93 -15.41
C LYS A 74 -3.11 11.19 -16.58
N GLU A 75 -2.15 12.15 -16.44
CA GLU A 75 -1.13 12.43 -17.45
C GLU A 75 -0.37 11.16 -17.85
N VAL A 76 0.13 10.40 -16.86
CA VAL A 76 0.88 9.15 -17.12
C VAL A 76 0.04 8.14 -17.92
N VAL A 77 -1.22 7.93 -17.53
CA VAL A 77 -2.08 6.94 -18.20
C VAL A 77 -2.46 7.43 -19.60
N MET A 78 -2.80 8.70 -19.76
CA MET A 78 -3.19 9.25 -21.06
C MET A 78 -2.02 9.36 -22.02
N LEU A 79 -0.80 9.60 -21.54
CA LEU A 79 0.42 9.53 -22.36
C LEU A 79 0.65 8.10 -22.88
N GLN A 80 0.54 7.08 -22.01
CA GLN A 80 0.65 5.69 -22.43
C GLN A 80 -0.42 5.29 -23.44
N PHE A 81 -1.65 5.78 -23.25
CA PHE A 81 -2.74 5.53 -24.18
C PHE A 81 -2.55 6.26 -25.52
N ALA A 82 -2.06 7.50 -25.50
CA ALA A 82 -1.70 8.24 -26.71
C ALA A 82 -0.61 7.52 -27.51
N ASP A 83 0.44 7.05 -26.87
CA ASP A 83 1.52 6.27 -27.52
C ASP A 83 1.00 4.96 -28.13
N PHE A 84 0.04 4.31 -27.46
CA PHE A 84 -0.63 3.12 -27.99
C PHE A 84 -1.45 3.45 -29.25
N LEU A 85 -2.20 4.56 -29.25
CA LEU A 85 -2.98 5.01 -30.40
C LEU A 85 -2.09 5.34 -31.60
N ILE A 86 -1.02 6.12 -31.39
CA ILE A 86 -0.07 6.51 -32.42
C ILE A 86 0.57 5.28 -33.07
N LYS A 87 0.99 4.29 -32.28
CA LYS A 87 1.56 3.02 -32.80
C LYS A 87 0.57 2.22 -33.67
N ARG A 88 -0.73 2.50 -33.59
CA ARG A 88 -1.79 1.90 -34.40
C ARG A 88 -2.27 2.79 -35.54
N GLY A 89 -1.59 3.91 -35.78
CA GLY A 89 -1.90 4.83 -36.88
C GLY A 89 -3.03 5.83 -36.59
N TYR A 90 -3.48 5.93 -35.32
CA TYR A 90 -4.48 6.94 -34.94
C TYR A 90 -3.80 8.28 -34.63
N SER A 91 -4.51 9.37 -34.90
CA SER A 91 -4.10 10.71 -34.47
C SER A 91 -4.29 10.86 -32.98
N ALA A 92 -3.21 11.15 -32.24
CA ALA A 92 -3.28 11.37 -30.82
C ALA A 92 -2.27 12.42 -30.35
N TYR A 93 -2.74 13.37 -29.54
CA TYR A 93 -1.87 14.35 -28.90
C TYR A 93 -1.15 13.70 -27.72
N ARG A 94 0.19 13.82 -27.71
CA ARG A 94 1.02 13.39 -26.59
C ARG A 94 1.10 14.52 -25.57
N ILE A 95 0.44 14.34 -24.43
CA ILE A 95 0.50 15.31 -23.36
C ILE A 95 1.84 15.17 -22.61
N GLY A 96 2.47 16.32 -22.31
CA GLY A 96 3.65 16.35 -21.44
C GLY A 96 3.23 16.46 -19.96
N HIS A 97 4.17 16.19 -19.06
CA HIS A 97 3.93 16.42 -17.64
C HIS A 97 3.93 17.93 -17.32
N ARG A 98 2.79 18.42 -16.83
CA ARG A 98 2.64 19.83 -16.40
C ARG A 98 3.23 20.09 -15.03
N TYR A 99 3.28 19.06 -14.20
CA TYR A 99 3.77 19.13 -12.82
C TYR A 99 4.90 18.13 -12.61
N PRO A 100 5.88 18.44 -11.76
CA PRO A 100 6.88 17.46 -11.35
C PRO A 100 6.21 16.30 -10.62
N ILE A 101 6.91 15.17 -10.54
CA ILE A 101 6.43 13.99 -9.82
C ILE A 101 6.04 14.40 -8.40
N PRO A 102 4.77 14.17 -7.99
CA PRO A 102 4.34 14.55 -6.65
C PRO A 102 5.14 13.79 -5.59
N ARG A 103 5.98 14.47 -4.84
CA ARG A 103 6.64 13.90 -3.67
C ARG A 103 5.65 13.89 -2.51
N SER A 104 5.54 12.77 -1.81
CA SER A 104 4.76 12.71 -0.59
C SER A 104 5.44 13.56 0.49
N LYS A 105 4.72 14.55 1.02
CA LYS A 105 5.14 15.32 2.20
C LYS A 105 4.71 14.67 3.51
N TYR A 106 4.13 13.48 3.43
CA TYR A 106 3.67 12.77 4.61
C TYR A 106 4.85 12.23 5.41
N ILE A 107 4.94 12.65 6.65
CA ILE A 107 5.87 12.10 7.63
C ILE A 107 5.09 11.02 8.40
N PRO A 108 5.53 9.74 8.35
CA PRO A 108 4.86 8.68 9.08
C PRO A 108 4.83 8.93 10.59
N HIS A 109 3.71 8.60 11.21
CA HIS A 109 3.61 8.59 12.66
C HIS A 109 4.29 7.35 13.23
N ILE A 110 5.31 7.54 14.05
CA ILE A 110 5.98 6.44 14.76
C ILE A 110 5.38 6.35 16.16
N TYR A 111 4.57 5.33 16.35
CA TYR A 111 3.87 5.12 17.63
C TYR A 111 4.86 4.92 18.78
N THR A 112 4.66 5.63 19.88
CA THR A 112 5.35 5.36 21.13
C THR A 112 4.87 4.04 21.75
N ALA A 113 5.59 3.56 22.77
CA ALA A 113 5.18 2.36 23.51
C ALA A 113 3.82 2.57 24.19
N GLU A 114 3.61 3.75 24.77
CA GLU A 114 2.38 4.15 25.46
C GLU A 114 1.20 4.26 24.49
N GLU A 115 1.41 4.84 23.30
CA GLU A 115 0.38 4.89 22.25
C GLU A 115 -0.02 3.50 21.78
N LYS A 116 0.96 2.61 21.53
CA LYS A 116 0.69 1.21 21.20
C LYS A 116 -0.11 0.51 22.29
N GLN A 117 0.27 0.71 23.54
CA GLN A 117 -0.43 0.11 24.68
C GLN A 117 -1.89 0.59 24.73
N ARG A 118 -2.14 1.91 24.64
CA ARG A 118 -3.49 2.47 24.62
C ARG A 118 -4.31 2.00 23.42
N PHE A 119 -3.69 1.97 22.23
CA PHE A 119 -4.34 1.49 21.01
C PHE A 119 -4.78 0.03 21.15
N PHE A 120 -3.90 -0.86 21.58
CA PHE A 120 -4.23 -2.28 21.73
C PHE A 120 -5.16 -2.53 22.91
N TYR A 121 -5.12 -1.71 23.95
CA TYR A 121 -6.13 -1.73 25.00
C TYR A 121 -7.53 -1.41 24.44
N ALA A 122 -7.65 -0.35 23.64
CA ALA A 122 -8.90 0.02 22.99
C ALA A 122 -9.41 -1.06 22.05
N VAL A 123 -8.52 -1.71 21.29
CA VAL A 123 -8.87 -2.84 20.40
C VAL A 123 -9.43 -4.04 21.19
N ASP A 124 -8.81 -4.39 22.32
CA ASP A 124 -9.19 -5.53 23.14
C ASP A 124 -10.47 -5.28 23.96
N HIS A 125 -10.79 -4.03 24.26
CA HIS A 125 -11.92 -3.62 25.11
C HIS A 125 -13.02 -2.89 24.33
N ASN A 126 -13.07 -3.11 23.01
CA ASN A 126 -14.11 -2.51 22.18
C ASN A 126 -15.51 -2.98 22.61
N PRO A 127 -16.46 -2.04 22.87
CA PRO A 127 -17.83 -2.37 23.27
C PRO A 127 -18.70 -2.91 22.13
N ALA A 128 -18.12 -3.36 21.03
CA ALA A 128 -18.87 -3.88 19.89
C ALA A 128 -19.82 -5.02 20.29
N THR A 129 -20.98 -5.05 19.65
CA THR A 129 -22.04 -6.01 19.94
C THR A 129 -21.66 -7.44 19.54
N ARG A 130 -22.32 -8.44 20.16
CA ARG A 130 -22.15 -9.88 19.85
C ARG A 130 -22.41 -10.25 18.37
N LEU A 131 -23.02 -9.37 17.60
CA LEU A 131 -23.30 -9.56 16.17
C LEU A 131 -22.15 -9.14 15.26
N SER A 132 -21.03 -8.70 15.83
CA SER A 132 -19.88 -8.21 15.06
C SER A 132 -18.68 -9.12 15.32
N TYR A 133 -18.02 -9.57 14.25
CA TYR A 133 -16.71 -10.25 14.34
C TYR A 133 -15.58 -9.30 14.79
N ARG A 134 -15.90 -8.04 15.03
CA ARG A 134 -14.94 -7.00 15.34
C ARG A 134 -14.08 -7.34 16.56
N ASN A 135 -14.69 -7.90 17.63
CA ASN A 135 -13.97 -8.26 18.85
C ASN A 135 -13.09 -9.50 18.72
N ASP A 136 -13.34 -10.33 17.71
CA ASP A 136 -12.53 -11.52 17.44
C ASP A 136 -11.46 -11.25 16.40
N VAL A 137 -11.79 -10.54 15.30
CA VAL A 137 -10.93 -10.35 14.13
C VAL A 137 -9.97 -9.18 14.30
N ASP A 138 -10.44 -8.02 14.76
CA ASP A 138 -9.62 -6.79 14.82
C ASP A 138 -8.41 -6.90 15.76
N PRO A 139 -8.51 -7.54 16.95
CA PRO A 139 -7.35 -7.75 17.82
C PRO A 139 -6.21 -8.48 17.13
N GLU A 140 -6.54 -9.44 16.29
CA GLU A 140 -5.55 -10.25 15.58
C GLU A 140 -5.06 -9.55 14.30
N LEU A 141 -5.96 -8.92 13.55
CA LEU A 141 -5.60 -8.15 12.36
C LEU A 141 -4.62 -7.02 12.67
N PHE A 142 -4.92 -6.18 13.66
CA PHE A 142 -4.05 -5.04 13.96
C PHE A 142 -2.72 -5.45 14.60
N ARG A 143 -2.70 -6.52 15.41
CA ARG A 143 -1.44 -7.09 15.90
C ARG A 143 -0.62 -7.71 14.79
N PHE A 144 -1.25 -8.44 13.89
CA PHE A 144 -0.58 -8.98 12.71
C PHE A 144 0.08 -7.86 11.90
N LEU A 145 -0.65 -6.78 11.61
CA LEU A 145 -0.12 -5.63 10.89
C LEU A 145 1.03 -4.94 11.63
N CYS A 146 0.90 -4.74 12.94
CA CYS A 146 1.91 -4.10 13.78
C CYS A 146 3.19 -4.94 13.89
N CYS A 147 3.05 -6.25 14.11
CA CYS A 147 4.18 -7.14 14.37
C CYS A 147 4.89 -7.62 13.10
N THR A 148 4.19 -7.67 11.95
CA THR A 148 4.77 -8.16 10.69
C THR A 148 5.06 -7.04 9.69
N GLY A 149 4.46 -5.86 9.86
CA GLY A 149 4.54 -4.79 8.86
C GLY A 149 3.96 -5.16 7.50
N ALA A 150 3.10 -6.18 7.41
CA ALA A 150 2.39 -6.54 6.19
C ALA A 150 1.56 -5.36 5.68
N ARG A 151 1.36 -5.26 4.36
CA ARG A 151 0.42 -4.26 3.83
C ARG A 151 -1.01 -4.65 4.19
N LEU A 152 -1.86 -3.67 4.49
CA LEU A 152 -3.27 -3.94 4.79
C LEU A 152 -3.92 -4.83 3.72
N SER A 153 -3.66 -4.55 2.43
CA SER A 153 -4.22 -5.36 1.34
C SER A 153 -3.70 -6.80 1.33
N GLU A 154 -2.49 -7.05 1.79
CA GLU A 154 -1.91 -8.38 1.92
C GLU A 154 -2.61 -9.11 3.07
N ALA A 155 -2.67 -8.51 4.26
CA ALA A 155 -3.34 -9.08 5.43
C ALA A 155 -4.81 -9.42 5.15
N LEU A 156 -5.57 -8.50 4.55
CA LEU A 156 -6.98 -8.74 4.20
C LEU A 156 -7.17 -9.75 3.05
N SER A 157 -6.11 -10.17 2.38
CA SER A 157 -6.19 -11.19 1.32
C SER A 157 -5.69 -12.55 1.78
N LEU A 158 -5.15 -12.65 3.00
CA LEU A 158 -4.74 -13.93 3.57
C LEU A 158 -5.92 -14.84 3.76
N LYS A 159 -5.75 -16.07 3.37
CA LYS A 159 -6.68 -17.15 3.66
C LYS A 159 -6.19 -17.97 4.85
N LYS A 160 -7.06 -18.76 5.44
CA LYS A 160 -6.74 -19.67 6.54
C LYS A 160 -5.63 -20.66 6.13
N GLU A 161 -5.65 -21.17 4.90
CA GLU A 161 -4.64 -22.05 4.31
C GLU A 161 -3.24 -21.43 4.18
N ASP A 162 -3.15 -20.09 4.15
CA ASP A 162 -1.86 -19.36 4.04
C ASP A 162 -1.11 -19.28 5.38
N TYR A 163 -1.75 -19.67 6.49
CA TYR A 163 -1.15 -19.68 7.82
C TYR A 163 -0.74 -21.08 8.24
N ASP A 164 0.56 -21.26 8.46
CA ASP A 164 1.16 -22.49 9.00
C ASP A 164 1.51 -22.28 10.48
N ALA A 165 0.66 -22.84 11.36
CA ALA A 165 0.81 -22.73 12.80
C ALA A 165 2.01 -23.51 13.33
N ASP A 166 2.36 -24.64 12.72
CA ASP A 166 3.42 -25.53 13.17
C ASP A 166 4.80 -24.91 12.90
N ASN A 167 4.98 -24.34 11.71
CA ASN A 167 6.20 -23.63 11.33
C ASN A 167 6.21 -22.14 11.75
N GLY A 168 5.08 -21.63 12.26
CA GLY A 168 4.96 -20.21 12.64
C GLY A 168 5.18 -19.26 11.46
N THR A 169 4.60 -19.55 10.31
CA THR A 169 4.78 -18.75 9.09
C THR A 169 3.46 -18.39 8.42
N VAL A 170 3.50 -17.33 7.61
CA VAL A 170 2.38 -16.91 6.76
C VAL A 170 2.87 -16.72 5.34
N PHE A 171 2.15 -17.27 4.38
CA PHE A 171 2.44 -17.15 2.96
C PHE A 171 1.66 -15.99 2.33
N ILE A 172 2.36 -14.95 1.90
CA ILE A 172 1.78 -13.78 1.22
C ILE A 172 1.77 -14.04 -0.29
N ARG A 173 0.59 -14.30 -0.85
CA ARG A 173 0.38 -14.52 -2.28
C ARG A 173 0.19 -13.21 -3.03
N GLY A 174 0.70 -13.15 -4.26
CA GLY A 174 0.39 -12.07 -5.21
C GLY A 174 0.68 -10.67 -4.68
N ALA A 175 1.72 -10.51 -3.86
CA ALA A 175 2.16 -9.19 -3.38
C ALA A 175 2.39 -8.22 -4.55
N LYS A 176 2.56 -6.94 -4.26
CA LYS A 176 2.86 -5.92 -5.27
C LYS A 176 3.99 -6.41 -6.18
N ASN A 177 3.76 -6.45 -7.52
CA ASN A 177 4.64 -7.00 -8.55
C ASN A 177 4.70 -8.55 -8.60
N ASN A 178 3.64 -9.22 -8.15
CA ASN A 178 3.46 -10.67 -8.30
C ASN A 178 4.59 -11.52 -7.69
N ARG A 179 5.20 -11.03 -6.58
CA ARG A 179 6.21 -11.78 -5.84
C ARG A 179 5.61 -12.29 -4.54
N ASP A 180 5.55 -13.59 -4.43
CA ASP A 180 5.14 -14.27 -3.21
C ASP A 180 6.28 -14.23 -2.19
N ARG A 181 5.95 -14.27 -0.91
CA ARG A 181 6.93 -14.40 0.17
C ARG A 181 6.35 -15.05 1.41
N ILE A 182 7.22 -15.69 2.17
CA ILE A 182 6.91 -16.23 3.48
C ILE A 182 7.33 -15.20 4.54
N ILE A 183 6.44 -14.93 5.50
CA ILE A 183 6.72 -14.11 6.68
C ILE A 183 6.80 -15.02 7.89
N PRO A 184 7.98 -15.16 8.54
CA PRO A 184 8.07 -15.82 9.84
C PRO A 184 7.44 -14.95 10.92
N LEU A 185 6.69 -15.58 11.81
CA LEU A 185 6.03 -14.94 12.93
C LEU A 185 6.84 -15.08 14.20
N SER A 186 6.76 -14.10 15.11
CA SER A 186 7.27 -14.29 16.45
C SER A 186 6.45 -15.38 17.18
N VAL A 187 7.09 -16.08 18.11
CA VAL A 187 6.43 -17.13 18.90
C VAL A 187 5.15 -16.62 19.58
N SER A 188 5.18 -15.41 20.11
CA SER A 188 4.02 -14.79 20.76
C SER A 188 2.86 -14.53 19.80
N LEU A 189 3.16 -14.00 18.60
CA LEU A 189 2.14 -13.76 17.57
C LEU A 189 1.59 -15.07 17.02
N ASN A 190 2.46 -16.06 16.76
CA ASN A 190 2.03 -17.39 16.31
C ASN A 190 1.11 -18.07 17.32
N ASN A 191 1.47 -18.08 18.60
CA ASN A 191 0.63 -18.65 19.67
C ASN A 191 -0.75 -17.95 19.74
N ARG A 192 -0.78 -16.63 19.54
CA ARG A 192 -2.00 -15.86 19.57
C ARG A 192 -2.89 -16.16 18.35
N LEU A 193 -2.34 -16.15 17.14
CA LEU A 193 -3.06 -16.51 15.92
C LEU A 193 -3.57 -17.95 15.95
N ASN A 194 -2.78 -18.89 16.46
CA ASN A 194 -3.21 -20.29 16.60
C ASN A 194 -4.42 -20.41 17.53
N LYS A 195 -4.45 -19.70 18.66
CA LYS A 195 -5.61 -19.64 19.54
C LYS A 195 -6.84 -19.04 18.83
N TYR A 196 -6.63 -17.96 18.09
CA TYR A 196 -7.68 -17.31 17.31
C TYR A 196 -8.26 -18.26 16.26
N VAL A 197 -7.42 -18.89 15.44
CA VAL A 197 -7.86 -19.84 14.42
C VAL A 197 -8.65 -20.99 15.03
N LYS A 198 -8.12 -21.60 16.11
CA LYS A 198 -8.81 -22.71 16.81
C LYS A 198 -10.13 -22.30 17.43
N ARG A 199 -10.24 -21.08 17.96
CA ARG A 199 -11.45 -20.61 18.63
C ARG A 199 -12.50 -20.10 17.65
N PHE A 200 -12.08 -19.40 16.61
CA PHE A 200 -12.98 -18.62 15.76
C PHE A 200 -13.11 -19.17 14.34
N LEU A 201 -12.02 -19.68 13.74
CA LEU A 201 -12.03 -20.09 12.33
C LEU A 201 -12.17 -21.61 12.12
N THR A 202 -12.24 -22.43 13.18
CA THR A 202 -12.22 -23.90 13.06
C THR A 202 -13.38 -24.44 12.22
N GLU A 203 -14.57 -23.83 12.33
CA GLU A 203 -15.75 -24.27 11.62
C GLU A 203 -15.90 -23.63 10.22
N LEU A 204 -14.97 -22.73 9.86
CA LEU A 204 -14.97 -22.08 8.55
C LEU A 204 -14.10 -22.86 7.57
N PRO A 205 -14.45 -22.87 6.27
CA PRO A 205 -13.63 -23.49 5.21
C PRO A 205 -12.19 -22.97 5.20
N ASP A 206 -11.24 -23.78 4.71
CA ASP A 206 -9.82 -23.38 4.64
C ASP A 206 -9.57 -22.26 3.62
N GLU A 207 -10.41 -22.15 2.59
CA GLU A 207 -10.40 -21.05 1.64
C GLU A 207 -10.98 -19.74 2.19
N GLU A 208 -11.56 -19.75 3.42
CA GLU A 208 -12.01 -18.52 4.07
C GLU A 208 -10.82 -17.65 4.46
N TYR A 209 -11.08 -16.35 4.55
CA TYR A 209 -10.04 -15.39 4.88
C TYR A 209 -9.59 -15.51 6.33
N LEU A 210 -8.29 -15.32 6.58
CA LEU A 210 -7.74 -15.33 7.95
C LEU A 210 -8.33 -14.18 8.81
N PHE A 211 -8.72 -13.08 8.17
CA PHE A 211 -9.40 -11.93 8.80
C PHE A 211 -10.69 -11.63 8.04
N PRO A 212 -11.76 -12.44 8.25
CA PRO A 212 -12.98 -12.33 7.48
C PRO A 212 -13.81 -11.08 7.85
N SER A 213 -14.71 -10.71 6.95
CA SER A 213 -15.76 -9.75 7.25
C SER A 213 -16.91 -10.41 8.02
N ILE A 214 -17.77 -9.60 8.64
CA ILE A 214 -18.97 -10.11 9.33
C ILE A 214 -19.93 -10.87 8.41
N ALA A 215 -19.95 -10.51 7.12
CA ALA A 215 -20.79 -11.18 6.12
C ALA A 215 -20.14 -12.43 5.51
N GLY A 216 -18.97 -12.85 6.05
CA GLY A 216 -18.09 -13.80 5.41
C GLY A 216 -17.26 -13.15 4.30
N GLY A 217 -16.26 -13.90 3.81
CA GLY A 217 -15.39 -13.41 2.74
C GLY A 217 -14.44 -12.29 3.17
N LYS A 218 -13.89 -11.61 2.19
CA LYS A 218 -12.85 -10.60 2.39
C LYS A 218 -13.38 -9.33 3.04
N MET A 219 -12.71 -8.88 4.13
CA MET A 219 -12.98 -7.58 4.71
C MET A 219 -12.57 -6.45 3.75
N ASP A 220 -13.43 -5.44 3.62
CA ASP A 220 -13.10 -4.25 2.83
C ASP A 220 -12.11 -3.35 3.55
N LYS A 221 -11.22 -2.69 2.79
CA LYS A 221 -10.24 -1.78 3.34
C LYS A 221 -10.86 -0.59 4.07
N SER A 222 -11.99 -0.08 3.58
CA SER A 222 -12.69 1.04 4.20
C SER A 222 -13.23 0.65 5.58
N THR A 223 -13.70 -0.59 5.74
CA THR A 223 -14.12 -1.13 7.03
C THR A 223 -12.95 -1.19 8.02
N ALA A 224 -11.80 -1.76 7.59
CA ALA A 224 -10.61 -1.79 8.43
C ALA A 224 -10.12 -0.39 8.82
N TYR A 225 -10.18 0.59 7.90
CA TYR A 225 -9.84 1.99 8.20
C TYR A 225 -10.84 2.64 9.16
N LEU A 226 -12.13 2.35 9.04
CA LEU A 226 -13.15 2.86 9.95
C LEU A 226 -12.88 2.35 11.36
N HIS A 227 -12.69 1.03 11.51
CA HIS A 227 -12.37 0.42 12.80
C HIS A 227 -11.08 1.00 13.41
N PHE A 228 -10.02 1.16 12.60
CA PHE A 228 -8.77 1.75 13.03
C PHE A 228 -8.95 3.17 13.59
N ARG A 229 -9.75 4.01 12.94
CA ARG A 229 -10.02 5.38 13.39
C ARG A 229 -10.81 5.40 14.69
N ASP A 230 -11.78 4.49 14.86
CA ASP A 230 -12.51 4.34 16.12
C ASP A 230 -11.54 4.00 17.25
N TYR A 231 -10.60 3.07 17.03
CA TYR A 231 -9.60 2.70 18.04
C TYR A 231 -8.62 3.83 18.37
N LEU A 232 -8.22 4.64 17.39
CA LEU A 232 -7.43 5.84 17.66
C LEU A 232 -8.19 6.81 18.58
N LEU A 233 -9.47 7.04 18.29
CA LEU A 233 -10.32 7.89 19.12
C LEU A 233 -10.47 7.33 20.54
N MET A 234 -10.75 6.03 20.69
CA MET A 234 -10.86 5.36 22.00
C MET A 234 -9.55 5.38 22.79
N ALA A 235 -8.41 5.36 22.08
CA ALA A 235 -7.07 5.40 22.66
C ALA A 235 -6.59 6.82 22.96
N ASP A 236 -7.38 7.84 22.70
CA ASP A 236 -6.99 9.26 22.81
C ASP A 236 -5.68 9.55 22.02
N ILE A 237 -5.62 9.03 20.78
CA ILE A 237 -4.54 9.31 19.83
C ILE A 237 -5.10 10.25 18.77
N PRO A 238 -4.60 11.49 18.66
CA PRO A 238 -5.10 12.45 17.68
C PRO A 238 -5.00 11.94 16.27
N HIS A 239 -6.09 12.07 15.49
CA HIS A 239 -6.13 11.72 14.09
C HIS A 239 -6.64 12.89 13.26
N ASP A 240 -5.71 13.61 12.69
CA ASP A 240 -5.96 14.69 11.74
C ASP A 240 -5.69 14.26 10.28
N ASN A 241 -5.67 15.24 9.35
CA ASN A 241 -5.37 14.96 7.95
C ASN A 241 -3.93 14.46 7.69
N LYS A 242 -3.03 14.51 8.68
CA LYS A 242 -1.63 14.13 8.57
C LYS A 242 -1.32 12.75 9.18
N GLY A 243 -2.26 12.06 9.72
CA GLY A 243 -2.06 10.72 10.28
C GLY A 243 -2.59 10.63 11.69
N PRO A 244 -2.35 9.57 12.49
CA PRO A 244 -1.69 8.32 12.09
C PRO A 244 -2.50 7.47 11.10
N ARG A 245 -1.84 6.58 10.38
CA ARG A 245 -2.42 5.68 9.38
C ARG A 245 -2.10 4.23 9.72
N ILE A 246 -2.92 3.28 9.25
CA ILE A 246 -2.63 1.84 9.42
C ILE A 246 -1.23 1.48 8.88
N HIS A 247 -0.81 2.10 7.78
CA HIS A 247 0.50 1.85 7.19
C HIS A 247 1.68 2.28 8.06
N ASP A 248 1.45 3.14 9.05
CA ASP A 248 2.49 3.60 9.96
C ASP A 248 2.96 2.52 10.93
N PHE A 249 2.16 1.47 11.19
CA PHE A 249 2.66 0.26 11.86
C PHE A 249 3.85 -0.37 11.12
N ARG A 250 3.78 -0.40 9.78
CA ARG A 250 4.86 -0.91 8.95
C ARG A 250 6.09 0.01 8.98
N HIS A 251 5.87 1.32 8.96
CA HIS A 251 6.96 2.30 9.11
C HIS A 251 7.61 2.16 10.49
N GLY A 252 6.81 2.06 11.54
CA GLY A 252 7.29 1.87 12.91
C GLY A 252 8.12 0.60 13.07
N LEU A 253 7.67 -0.53 12.52
CA LEU A 253 8.43 -1.80 12.56
C LEU A 253 9.80 -1.66 11.92
N ALA A 254 9.88 -1.02 10.75
CA ALA A 254 11.15 -0.83 10.05
C ALA A 254 12.11 0.07 10.85
N VAL A 255 11.62 1.21 11.31
CA VAL A 255 12.38 2.19 12.10
C VAL A 255 12.87 1.58 13.42
N GLU A 256 12.01 0.82 14.13
CA GLU A 256 12.39 0.17 15.38
C GLU A 256 13.48 -0.91 15.19
N ASN A 257 13.40 -1.70 14.12
CA ASN A 257 14.43 -2.67 13.80
C ASN A 257 15.76 -2.00 13.46
N LEU A 258 15.74 -0.96 12.63
CA LEU A 258 16.96 -0.21 12.29
C LEU A 258 17.59 0.42 13.52
N ARG A 259 16.78 1.07 14.38
CA ARG A 259 17.25 1.64 15.64
C ARG A 259 17.85 0.61 16.58
N ARG A 260 17.20 -0.56 16.72
CA ARG A 260 17.71 -1.66 17.55
C ARG A 260 19.06 -2.17 17.03
N TRP A 261 19.14 -2.47 15.72
CA TRP A 261 20.38 -2.98 15.13
C TRP A 261 21.53 -1.98 15.20
N ALA A 262 21.23 -0.68 15.00
CA ALA A 262 22.25 0.35 15.19
C ALA A 262 22.77 0.39 16.63
N LYS A 263 21.89 0.32 17.64
CA LYS A 263 22.29 0.24 19.06
C LYS A 263 23.08 -1.01 19.41
N GLU A 264 22.78 -2.12 18.76
CA GLU A 264 23.52 -3.40 18.91
C GLU A 264 24.87 -3.40 18.17
N GLY A 265 25.21 -2.33 17.44
CA GLY A 265 26.42 -2.25 16.61
C GLY A 265 26.40 -3.21 15.42
N ALA A 266 25.20 -3.65 14.99
CA ALA A 266 25.08 -4.58 13.88
C ALA A 266 25.43 -3.91 12.55
N TYR A 267 26.20 -4.60 11.69
CA TYR A 267 26.51 -4.10 10.35
C TYR A 267 25.25 -4.09 9.46
N MET A 268 24.82 -2.90 9.06
CA MET A 268 23.57 -2.69 8.32
C MET A 268 23.59 -3.36 6.95
N GLY A 269 24.76 -3.49 6.30
CA GLY A 269 24.91 -4.20 5.03
C GLY A 269 24.34 -5.60 5.03
N ASN A 270 24.49 -6.30 6.16
CA ASN A 270 23.95 -7.65 6.32
C ASN A 270 22.46 -7.67 6.70
N LYS A 271 21.95 -6.64 7.37
CA LYS A 271 20.57 -6.60 7.90
C LYS A 271 19.56 -6.03 6.91
N LEU A 272 19.94 -5.02 6.13
CA LEU A 272 19.05 -4.34 5.20
C LEU A 272 18.46 -5.25 4.10
N PRO A 273 19.21 -6.18 3.49
CA PRO A 273 18.65 -7.13 2.53
C PRO A 273 17.54 -8.00 3.14
N TYR A 274 17.71 -8.45 4.37
CA TYR A 274 16.68 -9.24 5.08
C TYR A 274 15.44 -8.40 5.37
N LEU A 275 15.61 -7.14 5.84
CA LEU A 275 14.49 -6.23 6.04
C LEU A 275 13.75 -5.97 4.72
N SER A 276 14.49 -5.75 3.63
CA SER A 276 13.94 -5.54 2.29
C SER A 276 13.10 -6.73 1.82
N ALA A 277 13.64 -7.94 1.95
CA ALA A 277 12.97 -9.19 1.60
C ALA A 277 11.73 -9.43 2.47
N TYR A 278 11.85 -9.29 3.78
CA TYR A 278 10.76 -9.44 4.75
C TYR A 278 9.60 -8.50 4.45
N MET A 279 9.90 -7.23 4.19
CA MET A 279 8.90 -6.23 3.85
C MET A 279 8.38 -6.36 2.40
N GLY A 280 8.99 -7.19 1.55
CA GLY A 280 8.61 -7.36 0.15
C GLY A 280 8.83 -6.08 -0.66
N HIS A 281 10.01 -5.47 -0.53
CA HIS A 281 10.45 -4.38 -1.36
C HIS A 281 11.04 -4.93 -2.66
N THR A 282 10.63 -4.37 -3.79
CA THR A 282 11.16 -4.71 -5.11
C THR A 282 12.36 -3.86 -5.49
N ASP A 283 12.51 -2.72 -4.83
CA ASP A 283 13.56 -1.74 -5.03
C ASP A 283 14.18 -1.40 -3.68
N PHE A 284 15.50 -1.45 -3.62
CA PHE A 284 16.26 -1.13 -2.41
C PHE A 284 16.06 0.32 -1.94
N ARG A 285 15.71 1.24 -2.85
CA ARG A 285 15.34 2.63 -2.51
C ARG A 285 14.20 2.70 -1.48
N ALA A 286 13.27 1.75 -1.52
CA ALA A 286 12.20 1.68 -0.52
C ALA A 286 12.74 1.35 0.89
N THR A 287 13.85 0.64 0.99
CA THR A 287 14.54 0.35 2.27
C THR A 287 15.42 1.52 2.70
N GLN A 288 16.11 2.17 1.76
CA GLN A 288 16.88 3.40 2.03
C GLN A 288 16.01 4.54 2.59
N TYR A 289 14.75 4.62 2.15
CA TYR A 289 13.79 5.56 2.73
C TYR A 289 13.68 5.42 4.26
N TYR A 290 13.70 4.19 4.78
CA TYR A 290 13.63 3.97 6.23
C TYR A 290 14.91 4.36 6.98
N LEU A 291 16.08 4.25 6.34
CA LEU A 291 17.33 4.76 6.92
C LEU A 291 17.24 6.27 7.12
N ARG A 292 16.82 7.00 6.06
CA ARG A 292 16.62 8.45 6.14
C ARG A 292 15.56 8.81 7.18
N LEU A 293 14.42 8.14 7.18
CA LEU A 293 13.35 8.37 8.14
C LEU A 293 13.82 8.15 9.59
N THR A 294 14.61 7.10 9.84
CA THR A 294 15.16 6.83 11.17
C THR A 294 16.11 7.94 11.61
N ALA A 295 16.97 8.43 10.72
CA ALA A 295 17.85 9.55 11.00
C ALA A 295 17.08 10.87 11.27
N GLU A 296 16.00 11.13 10.51
CA GLU A 296 15.14 12.30 10.72
C GLU A 296 14.39 12.27 12.06
N ILE A 297 13.92 11.09 12.49
CA ILE A 297 13.14 10.93 13.74
C ILE A 297 14.05 10.81 14.97
N TYR A 298 15.23 10.23 14.81
CA TYR A 298 16.20 9.99 15.87
C TYR A 298 17.57 10.56 15.48
N PRO A 299 17.76 11.90 15.55
CA PRO A 299 19.03 12.54 15.15
C PRO A 299 20.26 12.00 15.90
N GLU A 300 20.07 11.56 17.15
CA GLU A 300 21.13 10.96 17.96
C GLU A 300 21.66 9.63 17.40
N MET A 301 20.94 9.03 16.45
CA MET A 301 21.34 7.78 15.80
C MET A 301 22.13 8.01 14.53
N VAL A 302 22.26 9.24 14.02
CA VAL A 302 22.90 9.55 12.74
C VAL A 302 24.33 9.01 12.70
N GLU A 303 25.16 9.37 13.69
CA GLU A 303 26.56 8.89 13.73
C GLU A 303 26.67 7.36 13.82
N VAL A 304 25.77 6.72 14.58
CA VAL A 304 25.76 5.25 14.71
C VAL A 304 25.34 4.60 13.40
N MET A 305 24.35 5.18 12.72
CA MET A 305 23.88 4.69 11.42
C MET A 305 24.89 4.95 10.31
N GLU A 306 25.57 6.09 10.29
CA GLU A 306 26.63 6.39 9.34
C GLU A 306 27.76 5.37 9.44
N LYS A 307 28.26 5.10 10.64
CA LYS A 307 29.26 4.05 10.88
C LYS A 307 28.79 2.66 10.44
N ALA A 308 27.51 2.35 10.69
CA ALA A 308 26.92 1.05 10.34
C ALA A 308 26.54 0.92 8.85
N CYS A 309 26.50 2.02 8.11
CA CYS A 309 26.11 2.08 6.69
C CYS A 309 27.23 2.57 5.77
N PHE A 310 28.46 2.74 6.29
CA PHE A 310 29.59 3.38 5.59
C PHE A 310 29.82 2.81 4.17
N ASP A 311 29.68 1.50 3.99
CA ASP A 311 29.89 0.85 2.69
C ASP A 311 28.63 0.80 1.80
N ILE A 312 27.47 1.27 2.29
CA ILE A 312 26.19 1.15 1.60
C ILE A 312 25.72 2.50 1.05
N ILE A 313 26.08 3.57 1.76
CA ILE A 313 25.76 4.95 1.35
C ILE A 313 27.00 5.51 0.66
N PRO A 314 26.97 5.83 -0.64
CA PRO A 314 28.11 6.41 -1.34
C PRO A 314 28.57 7.71 -0.67
N GLU A 315 29.90 7.88 -0.54
CA GLU A 315 30.46 9.18 -0.20
C GLU A 315 30.15 10.18 -1.32
N GLY A 316 29.43 11.20 -0.98
CA GLY A 316 28.87 12.16 -1.91
C GLY A 316 27.37 12.09 -1.81
N GLY A 317 26.82 12.97 -0.99
CA GLY A 317 25.41 13.14 -0.85
C GLY A 317 24.71 13.16 -2.20
N PHE A 318 23.49 12.71 -2.25
CA PHE A 318 22.67 12.86 -3.44
C PHE A 318 22.81 14.30 -3.90
N GLU A 319 23.67 14.54 -4.89
CA GLU A 319 23.58 15.76 -5.69
C GLU A 319 22.12 15.75 -6.14
N GLU A 320 21.36 16.70 -5.64
CA GLU A 320 20.08 17.06 -6.21
C GLU A 320 20.40 17.40 -7.67
N ASN A 321 20.22 16.46 -8.56
CA ASN A 321 20.09 16.76 -9.97
C ASN A 321 18.81 17.61 -10.12
N GLU A 322 18.95 18.89 -9.72
CA GLU A 322 18.29 19.99 -10.38
C GLU A 322 18.98 20.08 -11.74
N GLU A 323 18.45 19.34 -12.71
CA GLU A 323 18.55 19.73 -14.11
C GLU A 323 17.89 18.65 -14.98
N ASN A 324 16.89 19.16 -15.69
CA ASN A 324 16.09 18.66 -16.82
C ASN A 324 14.80 17.92 -16.52
#